data_b85c8611b44bf202c26b6e071b871b5e
#
_entry.id   b85c8611b44bf202c26b6e071b871b5e
#
_cell.length_a   1.000
_cell.length_b   1.000
_cell.length_c   1.000
_cell.angle_alpha   90.00
_cell.angle_beta   90.00
_cell.angle_gamma   90.00
#
_symmetry.space_group_name_H-M   'P 1'
#
loop_
_entity.id
_entity.type
_entity.pdbx_description
1 polymer ?
#
loop_
_entity_poly.entity_id
_entity_poly.type
_entity_poly.pdbx_seq_one_letter_code
_entity_poly.pdbx_strand_id
1 'polypeptide(L)'
;KDGPYPTVWTPASSTWIKLLNAQLAAKDKPELINGTPESLMVTPVVFAMPKPMAEALGWPKKPIGWKTLAALAANPQGWAAYNHPEWGQFTLGKTHPELSTSGLAGTIGEFYAATGTTSDLKTTDLTNPKTQQIVKTIESAVTHYGDTTLTFLNNQLKSDQETKTPYVSAVIVEEKSVIDYNKGNPTGKMDATNLTPPRTPLVAVQPSEGTLYSDNPYAILKAPWVTPEQTEGAK
;
A
#
# COMPACT_ATOMS: atom_id res chain seq x y z
N LYS A 1 6.53 -27.31 -8.67
CA LYS A 1 5.48 -27.43 -7.64
C LYS A 1 4.41 -28.37 -8.18
N ASP A 2 4.28 -29.54 -7.59
CA ASP A 2 3.41 -30.64 -8.07
C ASP A 2 2.02 -30.51 -7.44
N GLY A 3 1.26 -29.51 -7.86
CA GLY A 3 -0.13 -29.29 -7.44
C GLY A 3 -1.01 -28.98 -8.65
N PRO A 4 -2.34 -29.08 -8.53
CA PRO A 4 -3.23 -28.69 -9.61
C PRO A 4 -3.03 -27.21 -9.93
N TYR A 5 -2.95 -26.90 -11.24
CA TYR A 5 -2.88 -25.53 -11.70
C TYR A 5 -4.22 -24.82 -11.42
N PRO A 6 -4.20 -23.51 -11.05
CA PRO A 6 -5.41 -22.78 -10.71
C PRO A 6 -6.28 -22.54 -11.95
N THR A 7 -7.61 -22.55 -11.75
CA THR A 7 -8.60 -22.11 -12.74
C THR A 7 -8.90 -20.61 -12.60
N VAL A 8 -8.85 -20.11 -11.37
CA VAL A 8 -9.14 -18.71 -11.01
C VAL A 8 -7.95 -18.13 -10.30
N TRP A 9 -7.70 -16.84 -10.54
CA TRP A 9 -6.74 -16.03 -9.79
C TRP A 9 -7.38 -14.74 -9.30
N THR A 10 -7.30 -14.49 -8.01
CA THR A 10 -7.82 -13.29 -7.35
C THR A 10 -6.67 -12.54 -6.67
N PRO A 11 -5.84 -11.80 -7.42
CA PRO A 11 -4.83 -10.95 -6.80
C PRO A 11 -5.48 -9.77 -6.08
N ALA A 12 -4.77 -9.15 -5.14
CA ALA A 12 -5.30 -7.98 -4.42
C ALA A 12 -5.49 -6.75 -5.32
N SER A 13 -4.87 -6.71 -6.50
CA SER A 13 -5.05 -5.62 -7.48
C SER A 13 -4.95 -6.13 -8.91
N SER A 14 -5.77 -5.56 -9.81
CA SER A 14 -5.68 -5.75 -11.27
C SER A 14 -4.33 -5.31 -11.85
N THR A 15 -3.56 -4.51 -11.13
CA THR A 15 -2.18 -4.15 -11.50
C THR A 15 -1.31 -5.39 -11.67
N TRP A 16 -1.50 -6.43 -10.85
CA TRP A 16 -0.75 -7.69 -10.97
C TRP A 16 -1.12 -8.46 -12.24
N ILE A 17 -2.38 -8.38 -12.68
CA ILE A 17 -2.83 -8.98 -13.95
C ILE A 17 -2.13 -8.29 -15.12
N LYS A 18 -2.11 -6.96 -15.13
CA LYS A 18 -1.42 -6.17 -16.17
C LYS A 18 0.07 -6.50 -16.22
N LEU A 19 0.71 -6.61 -15.05
CA LEU A 19 2.12 -6.97 -14.95
C LEU A 19 2.38 -8.39 -15.48
N LEU A 20 1.53 -9.36 -15.12
CA LEU A 20 1.63 -10.73 -15.63
C LEU A 20 1.52 -10.78 -17.15
N ASN A 21 0.50 -10.11 -17.72
CA ASN A 21 0.29 -10.10 -19.17
C ASN A 21 1.45 -9.39 -19.89
N ALA A 22 1.99 -8.29 -19.33
CA ALA A 22 3.18 -7.64 -19.89
C ALA A 22 4.42 -8.55 -19.87
N GLN A 23 4.62 -9.32 -18.80
CA GLN A 23 5.72 -10.29 -18.72
C GLN A 23 5.55 -11.46 -19.68
N LEU A 24 4.31 -11.91 -19.94
CA LEU A 24 4.01 -12.94 -20.92
C LEU A 24 4.27 -12.42 -22.34
N ALA A 25 3.79 -11.23 -22.67
CA ALA A 25 4.03 -10.59 -23.96
C ALA A 25 5.52 -10.40 -24.26
N ALA A 26 6.33 -10.02 -23.25
CA ALA A 26 7.79 -9.90 -23.38
C ALA A 26 8.50 -11.26 -23.68
N LYS A 27 7.79 -12.38 -23.52
CA LYS A 27 8.27 -13.73 -23.80
C LYS A 27 7.53 -14.40 -24.98
N ASP A 28 6.83 -13.60 -25.79
CA ASP A 28 6.00 -14.07 -26.90
C ASP A 28 4.96 -15.15 -26.49
N LYS A 29 4.45 -15.03 -25.25
CA LYS A 29 3.41 -15.93 -24.72
C LYS A 29 2.05 -15.24 -24.72
N PRO A 30 0.95 -15.99 -24.95
CA PRO A 30 -0.39 -15.44 -24.92
C PRO A 30 -0.76 -14.96 -23.50
N GLU A 31 -1.62 -13.97 -23.44
CA GLU A 31 -2.22 -13.51 -22.18
C GLU A 31 -3.08 -14.63 -21.55
N LEU A 32 -2.95 -14.77 -20.25
CA LEU A 32 -3.75 -15.72 -19.48
C LEU A 32 -5.07 -15.12 -18.99
N ILE A 33 -5.19 -13.80 -18.98
CA ILE A 33 -6.39 -13.09 -18.54
C ILE A 33 -6.68 -11.98 -19.54
N ASN A 34 -7.84 -12.07 -20.20
CA ASN A 34 -8.27 -11.08 -21.19
C ASN A 34 -9.35 -10.18 -20.62
N GLY A 35 -9.35 -8.92 -21.05
CA GLY A 35 -10.33 -7.92 -20.62
C GLY A 35 -10.12 -7.46 -19.19
N THR A 36 -11.18 -6.98 -18.57
CA THR A 36 -11.17 -6.46 -17.18
C THR A 36 -12.05 -7.38 -16.33
N PRO A 37 -11.46 -8.24 -15.48
CA PRO A 37 -12.23 -9.06 -14.56
C PRO A 37 -13.04 -8.20 -13.59
N GLU A 38 -14.17 -8.73 -13.12
CA GLU A 38 -14.99 -8.06 -12.10
C GLU A 38 -14.26 -8.02 -10.76
N SER A 39 -14.43 -6.91 -10.05
CA SER A 39 -13.88 -6.73 -8.70
C SER A 39 -14.81 -7.36 -7.67
N LEU A 40 -14.27 -8.19 -6.79
CA LEU A 40 -15.02 -8.74 -5.65
C LEU A 40 -15.21 -7.71 -4.54
N MET A 41 -14.22 -6.84 -4.35
CA MET A 41 -14.22 -5.77 -3.36
C MET A 41 -13.21 -4.71 -3.76
N VAL A 42 -13.40 -3.49 -3.26
CA VAL A 42 -12.49 -2.36 -3.52
C VAL A 42 -12.15 -1.67 -2.21
N THR A 43 -10.87 -1.39 -1.98
CA THR A 43 -10.37 -0.63 -0.83
C THR A 43 -9.25 0.31 -1.27
N PRO A 44 -9.26 1.59 -0.84
CA PRO A 44 -8.19 2.52 -1.18
C PRO A 44 -6.89 2.17 -0.43
N VAL A 45 -5.76 2.48 -1.04
CA VAL A 45 -4.47 2.50 -0.37
C VAL A 45 -4.29 3.86 0.31
N VAL A 46 -3.94 3.86 1.59
CA VAL A 46 -3.88 5.05 2.44
C VAL A 46 -2.57 5.12 3.22
N PHE A 47 -2.29 6.28 3.79
CA PHE A 47 -1.32 6.39 4.87
C PHE A 47 -2.03 6.07 6.20
N ALA A 48 -1.70 4.96 6.83
CA ALA A 48 -2.10 4.68 8.20
C ALA A 48 -1.15 5.46 9.13
N MET A 49 -1.66 6.46 9.82
CA MET A 49 -0.87 7.31 10.71
C MET A 49 -1.43 7.29 12.12
N PRO A 50 -0.57 7.29 13.17
CA PRO A 50 -1.04 7.59 14.52
C PRO A 50 -1.83 8.90 14.52
N LYS A 51 -3.04 8.87 15.10
CA LYS A 51 -3.96 10.01 15.05
C LYS A 51 -3.30 11.33 15.48
N PRO A 52 -2.53 11.41 16.59
CA PRO A 52 -1.87 12.66 17.00
C PRO A 52 -0.88 13.20 15.94
N MET A 53 -0.17 12.30 15.23
CA MET A 53 0.77 12.69 14.18
C MET A 53 0.03 13.27 12.95
N ALA A 54 -1.07 12.67 12.55
CA ALA A 54 -1.90 13.20 11.47
C ALA A 54 -2.50 14.57 11.86
N GLU A 55 -2.97 14.73 13.10
CA GLU A 55 -3.51 15.99 13.62
C GLU A 55 -2.44 17.10 13.66
N ALA A 56 -1.19 16.78 14.03
CA ALA A 56 -0.08 17.71 13.98
C ALA A 56 0.20 18.24 12.56
N LEU A 57 -0.05 17.44 11.53
CA LEU A 57 0.00 17.87 10.12
C LEU A 57 -1.24 18.64 9.66
N GLY A 58 -2.29 18.68 10.49
CA GLY A 58 -3.53 19.43 10.26
C GLY A 58 -4.74 18.59 9.86
N TRP A 59 -4.63 17.26 9.87
CA TRP A 59 -5.77 16.36 9.62
C TRP A 59 -6.87 16.59 10.67
N PRO A 60 -8.17 16.49 10.32
CA PRO A 60 -8.72 16.23 8.98
C PRO A 60 -8.91 17.50 8.13
N LYS A 61 -8.57 18.67 8.64
CA LYS A 61 -8.87 19.98 8.01
C LYS A 61 -7.94 20.31 6.85
N LYS A 62 -6.68 19.86 6.91
CA LYS A 62 -5.69 20.06 5.84
C LYS A 62 -5.46 18.76 5.09
N PRO A 63 -5.40 18.80 3.75
CA PRO A 63 -5.04 17.64 2.96
C PRO A 63 -3.59 17.25 3.25
N ILE A 64 -3.35 15.95 3.39
CA ILE A 64 -2.01 15.35 3.54
C ILE A 64 -1.78 14.47 2.34
N GLY A 65 -0.62 14.58 1.71
CA GLY A 65 -0.25 13.78 0.56
C GLY A 65 1.23 13.49 0.53
N TRP A 66 1.67 12.88 -0.54
CA TRP A 66 3.07 12.51 -0.75
C TRP A 66 4.02 13.71 -0.64
N LYS A 67 3.61 14.90 -1.14
CA LYS A 67 4.41 16.12 -1.02
C LYS A 67 4.57 16.55 0.44
N THR A 68 3.55 16.35 1.27
CA THR A 68 3.63 16.61 2.72
C THR A 68 4.63 15.67 3.38
N LEU A 69 4.55 14.37 3.05
CA LEU A 69 5.49 13.38 3.59
C LEU A 69 6.93 13.61 3.10
N ALA A 70 7.11 13.97 1.82
CA ALA A 70 8.42 14.33 1.29
C ALA A 70 9.04 15.54 2.00
N ALA A 71 8.24 16.58 2.24
CA ALA A 71 8.70 17.76 2.97
C ALA A 71 9.10 17.44 4.40
N LEU A 72 8.34 16.59 5.09
CA LEU A 72 8.64 16.13 6.43
C LEU A 72 9.89 15.23 6.47
N ALA A 73 10.03 14.33 5.51
CA ALA A 73 11.20 13.46 5.35
C ALA A 73 12.50 14.27 5.11
N ALA A 74 12.41 15.36 4.35
CA ALA A 74 13.54 16.24 4.05
C ALA A 74 13.87 17.21 5.21
N ASN A 75 12.99 17.36 6.21
CA ASN A 75 13.17 18.32 7.27
C ASN A 75 14.14 17.80 8.34
N PRO A 76 15.30 18.42 8.54
CA PRO A 76 16.25 17.97 9.55
C PRO A 76 15.73 18.09 10.99
N GLN A 77 14.70 18.92 11.23
CA GLN A 77 14.04 19.03 12.52
C GLN A 77 13.00 17.91 12.74
N GLY A 78 12.61 17.18 11.69
CA GLY A 78 11.59 16.15 11.79
C GLY A 78 10.30 16.65 12.45
N TRP A 79 9.79 15.91 13.41
CA TRP A 79 8.56 16.25 14.13
C TRP A 79 8.72 17.45 15.10
N ALA A 80 9.94 17.84 15.44
CA ALA A 80 10.16 19.07 16.23
C ALA A 80 9.64 20.32 15.49
N ALA A 81 9.64 20.34 14.16
CA ALA A 81 9.04 21.40 13.36
C ALA A 81 7.51 21.55 13.58
N TYR A 82 6.88 20.54 14.17
CA TYR A 82 5.46 20.49 14.51
C TYR A 82 5.22 20.50 16.03
N ASN A 83 6.21 20.96 16.83
CA ASN A 83 6.21 21.00 18.28
C ASN A 83 6.18 19.62 18.97
N HIS A 84 6.67 18.59 18.32
CA HIS A 84 6.75 17.22 18.82
C HIS A 84 8.15 16.62 18.69
N PRO A 85 9.17 17.20 19.37
CA PRO A 85 10.54 16.70 19.28
C PRO A 85 10.68 15.25 19.79
N GLU A 86 9.77 14.80 20.66
CA GLU A 86 9.74 13.45 21.21
C GLU A 86 9.44 12.35 20.16
N TRP A 87 8.90 12.72 19.01
CA TRP A 87 8.65 11.76 17.90
C TRP A 87 9.84 11.62 16.94
N GLY A 88 10.88 12.44 17.10
CA GLY A 88 12.12 12.35 16.33
C GLY A 88 11.97 12.70 14.84
N GLN A 89 12.62 11.91 13.99
CA GLN A 89 12.51 12.05 12.52
C GLN A 89 11.27 11.34 11.99
N PHE A 90 10.79 11.81 10.84
CA PHE A 90 9.73 11.09 10.13
C PHE A 90 10.24 9.75 9.63
N THR A 91 9.45 8.69 9.86
CA THR A 91 9.72 7.33 9.42
C THR A 91 8.52 6.78 8.67
N LEU A 92 8.79 6.13 7.53
CA LEU A 92 7.78 5.52 6.68
C LEU A 92 7.91 4.00 6.69
N GLY A 93 6.83 3.30 7.01
CA GLY A 93 6.68 1.87 6.82
C GLY A 93 6.20 1.58 5.40
N LYS A 94 6.93 0.77 4.67
CA LYS A 94 6.60 0.37 3.31
C LYS A 94 6.90 -1.11 3.11
N THR A 95 6.05 -1.80 2.39
CA THR A 95 6.30 -3.18 2.00
C THR A 95 7.03 -3.23 0.67
N HIS A 96 7.70 -4.36 0.40
CA HIS A 96 8.48 -4.52 -0.83
C HIS A 96 7.56 -4.45 -2.07
N PRO A 97 7.80 -3.54 -3.03
CA PRO A 97 6.87 -3.28 -4.14
C PRO A 97 6.73 -4.46 -5.12
N GLU A 98 7.68 -5.38 -5.15
CA GLU A 98 7.60 -6.60 -5.99
C GLU A 98 6.79 -7.72 -5.32
N LEU A 99 6.50 -7.63 -4.02
CA LEU A 99 5.84 -8.67 -3.24
C LEU A 99 4.48 -8.26 -2.70
N SER A 100 4.24 -6.98 -2.54
CA SER A 100 3.06 -6.43 -1.87
C SER A 100 2.32 -5.41 -2.73
N THR A 101 1.00 -5.54 -2.79
CA THR A 101 0.12 -4.59 -3.49
C THR A 101 0.22 -3.18 -2.92
N SER A 102 0.21 -3.02 -1.59
CA SER A 102 0.35 -1.69 -0.96
C SER A 102 1.72 -1.07 -1.24
N GLY A 103 2.80 -1.88 -1.25
CA GLY A 103 4.14 -1.41 -1.61
C GLY A 103 4.23 -0.97 -3.05
N LEU A 104 3.67 -1.75 -3.99
CA LEU A 104 3.60 -1.39 -5.40
C LEU A 104 2.75 -0.12 -5.62
N ALA A 105 1.56 -0.06 -5.02
CA ALA A 105 0.68 1.09 -5.10
C ALA A 105 1.34 2.34 -4.51
N GLY A 106 2.05 2.22 -3.38
CA GLY A 106 2.82 3.31 -2.79
C GLY A 106 3.87 3.84 -3.74
N THR A 107 4.69 2.96 -4.33
CA THR A 107 5.73 3.37 -5.29
C THR A 107 5.12 4.07 -6.51
N ILE A 108 4.05 3.55 -7.08
CA ILE A 108 3.34 4.21 -8.19
C ILE A 108 2.81 5.58 -7.75
N GLY A 109 2.21 5.67 -6.56
CA GLY A 109 1.68 6.93 -5.99
C GLY A 109 2.75 8.01 -5.81
N GLU A 110 3.96 7.63 -5.38
CA GLU A 110 5.11 8.53 -5.27
C GLU A 110 5.50 9.15 -6.62
N PHE A 111 5.53 8.34 -7.68
CA PHE A 111 5.82 8.82 -9.03
C PHE A 111 4.71 9.75 -9.55
N TYR A 112 3.44 9.41 -9.34
CA TYR A 112 2.32 10.30 -9.68
C TYR A 112 2.41 11.65 -8.95
N ALA A 113 2.69 11.63 -7.66
CA ALA A 113 2.85 12.85 -6.86
C ALA A 113 4.06 13.69 -7.30
N ALA A 114 5.17 13.03 -7.64
CA ALA A 114 6.39 13.69 -8.09
C ALA A 114 6.24 14.33 -9.48
N THR A 115 5.50 13.69 -10.38
CA THR A 115 5.26 14.22 -11.74
C THR A 115 4.10 15.21 -11.77
N GLY A 116 3.09 15.04 -10.90
CA GLY A 116 1.82 15.77 -10.94
C GLY A 116 0.96 15.42 -12.16
N THR A 117 1.27 14.33 -12.88
CA THR A 117 0.46 13.87 -14.01
C THR A 117 -0.85 13.24 -13.55
N THR A 118 -1.88 13.34 -14.38
CA THR A 118 -3.17 12.64 -14.23
C THR A 118 -3.39 11.59 -15.31
N SER A 119 -2.40 11.41 -16.19
CA SER A 119 -2.37 10.39 -17.24
C SER A 119 -1.39 9.27 -16.88
N ASP A 120 -1.31 8.23 -17.70
CA ASP A 120 -0.40 7.11 -17.50
C ASP A 120 1.06 7.58 -17.39
N LEU A 121 1.79 7.03 -16.42
CA LEU A 121 3.22 7.23 -16.27
C LEU A 121 3.99 6.69 -17.48
N LYS A 122 4.95 7.46 -17.97
CA LYS A 122 5.82 7.09 -19.08
C LYS A 122 7.23 6.80 -18.58
N THR A 123 8.01 6.06 -19.35
CA THR A 123 9.43 5.80 -19.01
C THR A 123 10.20 7.10 -18.80
N THR A 124 9.90 8.16 -19.56
CA THR A 124 10.50 9.48 -19.38
C THR A 124 10.18 10.13 -18.03
N ASP A 125 9.02 9.84 -17.44
CA ASP A 125 8.64 10.33 -16.12
C ASP A 125 9.48 9.62 -15.03
N LEU A 126 9.71 8.32 -15.19
CA LEU A 126 10.50 7.52 -14.25
C LEU A 126 11.99 7.88 -14.29
N THR A 127 12.49 8.31 -15.43
CA THR A 127 13.92 8.69 -15.63
C THR A 127 14.19 10.16 -15.43
N ASN A 128 13.16 10.99 -15.20
CA ASN A 128 13.32 12.42 -14.95
C ASN A 128 14.05 12.67 -13.62
N PRO A 129 15.18 13.42 -13.62
CA PRO A 129 15.97 13.63 -12.41
C PRO A 129 15.20 14.32 -11.26
N LYS A 130 14.26 15.22 -11.55
CA LYS A 130 13.43 15.88 -10.53
C LYS A 130 12.46 14.89 -9.89
N THR A 131 11.82 14.05 -10.70
CA THR A 131 10.94 12.98 -10.24
C THR A 131 11.70 12.03 -9.33
N GLN A 132 12.86 11.55 -9.78
CA GLN A 132 13.72 10.66 -9.01
C GLN A 132 14.19 11.28 -7.70
N GLN A 133 14.50 12.58 -7.67
CA GLN A 133 14.90 13.26 -6.44
C GLN A 133 13.77 13.29 -5.40
N ILE A 134 12.53 13.54 -5.82
CA ILE A 134 11.37 13.55 -4.91
C ILE A 134 11.11 12.14 -4.36
N VAL A 135 11.06 11.14 -5.24
CA VAL A 135 10.89 9.74 -4.84
C VAL A 135 12.01 9.31 -3.88
N LYS A 136 13.27 9.61 -4.21
CA LYS A 136 14.42 9.33 -3.33
C LYS A 136 14.28 9.98 -1.97
N THR A 137 13.73 11.19 -1.89
CA THR A 137 13.51 11.88 -0.61
C THR A 137 12.48 11.13 0.24
N ILE A 138 11.38 10.67 -0.35
CA ILE A 138 10.36 9.88 0.34
C ILE A 138 10.96 8.54 0.79
N GLU A 139 11.63 7.85 -0.13
CA GLU A 139 12.26 6.54 0.13
C GLU A 139 13.36 6.59 1.20
N SER A 140 14.01 7.74 1.37
CA SER A 140 15.01 7.93 2.44
C SER A 140 14.40 7.86 3.85
N ALA A 141 13.09 8.07 3.99
CA ALA A 141 12.37 7.91 5.25
C ALA A 141 11.89 6.47 5.50
N VAL A 142 12.03 5.57 4.53
CA VAL A 142 11.70 4.15 4.70
C VAL A 142 12.77 3.50 5.56
N THR A 143 12.39 3.09 6.77
CA THR A 143 13.33 2.50 7.75
C THR A 143 13.72 1.08 7.36
N HIS A 144 12.80 0.32 6.81
CA HIS A 144 13.00 -1.00 6.20
C HIS A 144 11.79 -1.37 5.35
N TYR A 145 11.99 -2.28 4.40
CA TYR A 145 10.91 -2.86 3.62
C TYR A 145 10.46 -4.16 4.28
N GLY A 146 9.17 -4.21 4.68
CA GLY A 146 8.56 -5.43 5.21
C GLY A 146 7.95 -6.29 4.10
N ASP A 147 7.84 -7.60 4.35
CA ASP A 147 7.20 -8.52 3.39
C ASP A 147 5.69 -8.29 3.30
N THR A 148 5.05 -7.93 4.42
CA THR A 148 3.61 -7.66 4.50
C THR A 148 3.29 -6.44 5.35
N THR A 149 2.18 -5.79 5.04
CA THR A 149 1.64 -4.68 5.85
C THR A 149 1.26 -5.14 7.26
N LEU A 150 0.84 -6.40 7.41
CA LEU A 150 0.44 -6.98 8.68
C LEU A 150 1.59 -7.01 9.70
N THR A 151 2.82 -7.21 9.24
CA THR A 151 4.03 -7.16 10.10
C THR A 151 4.19 -5.76 10.68
N PHE A 152 4.08 -4.71 9.85
CA PHE A 152 4.16 -3.33 10.33
C PHE A 152 3.08 -3.00 11.33
N LEU A 153 1.82 -3.34 11.03
CA LEU A 153 0.69 -3.05 11.90
C LEU A 153 0.77 -3.81 13.23
N ASN A 154 1.27 -5.05 13.20
CA ASN A 154 1.50 -5.82 14.43
C ASN A 154 2.59 -5.19 15.30
N ASN A 155 3.71 -4.76 14.70
CA ASN A 155 4.78 -4.07 15.42
C ASN A 155 4.31 -2.69 15.94
N GLN A 156 3.49 -1.97 15.17
CA GLN A 156 2.88 -0.72 15.59
C GLN A 156 1.98 -0.91 16.82
N LEU A 157 1.13 -1.96 16.82
CA LEU A 157 0.27 -2.27 17.96
C LEU A 157 1.09 -2.65 19.20
N LYS A 158 2.10 -3.49 19.03
CA LYS A 158 3.00 -3.90 20.10
C LYS A 158 3.73 -2.69 20.69
N SER A 159 4.30 -1.83 19.85
CA SER A 159 4.99 -0.62 20.28
C SER A 159 4.05 0.33 21.03
N ASP A 160 2.82 0.54 20.55
CA ASP A 160 1.81 1.36 21.22
C ASP A 160 1.47 0.81 22.61
N GLN A 161 1.35 -0.51 22.77
CA GLN A 161 1.04 -1.14 24.02
C GLN A 161 2.20 -1.14 25.05
N GLU A 162 3.43 -1.34 24.58
CA GLU A 162 4.62 -1.49 25.42
C GLU A 162 5.31 -0.15 25.72
N THR A 163 5.57 0.67 24.70
CA THR A 163 6.45 1.85 24.82
C THR A 163 5.71 3.17 24.73
N LYS A 164 4.47 3.20 24.25
CA LYS A 164 3.71 4.41 23.90
C LYS A 164 4.37 5.26 22.81
N THR A 165 5.39 4.76 22.15
CA THR A 165 6.08 5.41 21.05
C THR A 165 5.63 4.73 19.75
N PRO A 166 5.23 5.47 18.71
CA PRO A 166 4.91 4.86 17.42
C PRO A 166 6.10 4.09 16.84
N TYR A 167 5.86 2.91 16.30
CA TYR A 167 6.89 2.12 15.63
C TYR A 167 7.39 2.82 14.36
N VAL A 168 6.47 3.41 13.60
CA VAL A 168 6.74 4.30 12.46
C VAL A 168 5.71 5.44 12.44
N SER A 169 6.03 6.52 11.75
CA SER A 169 5.16 7.71 11.65
C SER A 169 3.99 7.50 10.69
N ALA A 170 4.17 6.70 9.66
CA ALA A 170 3.13 6.32 8.70
C ALA A 170 3.43 4.95 8.11
N VAL A 171 2.39 4.21 7.71
CA VAL A 171 2.51 2.96 6.95
C VAL A 171 1.59 3.03 5.73
N ILE A 172 2.07 2.55 4.58
CA ILE A 172 1.25 2.44 3.36
C ILE A 172 0.49 1.11 3.44
N VAL A 173 -0.84 1.20 3.54
CA VAL A 173 -1.73 0.04 3.71
C VAL A 173 -3.05 0.24 3.00
N GLU A 174 -3.83 -0.82 2.85
CA GLU A 174 -5.26 -0.73 2.51
C GLU A 174 -6.05 -0.19 3.72
N GLU A 175 -7.04 0.69 3.47
CA GLU A 175 -7.87 1.31 4.51
C GLU A 175 -8.52 0.27 5.44
N LYS A 176 -8.94 -0.87 4.90
CA LYS A 176 -9.47 -2.01 5.67
C LYS A 176 -8.54 -2.42 6.81
N SER A 177 -7.24 -2.38 6.58
CA SER A 177 -6.22 -2.74 7.59
C SER A 177 -6.17 -1.75 8.75
N VAL A 178 -6.49 -0.48 8.52
CA VAL A 178 -6.61 0.54 9.58
C VAL A 178 -7.81 0.24 10.47
N ILE A 179 -8.93 -0.18 9.87
CA ILE A 179 -10.15 -0.57 10.61
C ILE A 179 -9.86 -1.76 11.51
N ASP A 180 -9.19 -2.78 10.99
CA ASP A 180 -8.83 -3.98 11.76
C ASP A 180 -7.84 -3.67 12.88
N TYR A 181 -6.82 -2.87 12.60
CA TYR A 181 -5.86 -2.41 13.60
C TYR A 181 -6.56 -1.75 14.78
N ASN A 182 -7.47 -0.82 14.51
CA ASN A 182 -8.19 -0.08 15.54
C ASN A 182 -9.14 -0.96 16.39
N LYS A 183 -9.50 -2.14 15.87
CA LYS A 183 -10.21 -3.19 16.64
C LYS A 183 -9.27 -4.07 17.46
N GLY A 184 -7.95 -3.87 17.38
CA GLY A 184 -6.94 -4.72 18.01
C GLY A 184 -6.63 -5.98 17.20
N ASN A 185 -6.97 -6.02 15.92
CA ASN A 185 -6.73 -7.14 15.01
C ASN A 185 -5.79 -6.74 13.85
N PRO A 186 -4.53 -6.40 14.10
CA PRO A 186 -3.60 -5.91 13.08
C PRO A 186 -3.33 -6.92 11.97
N THR A 187 -3.63 -8.19 12.19
CA THR A 187 -3.45 -9.26 11.20
C THR A 187 -4.71 -9.59 10.39
N GLY A 188 -5.84 -8.96 10.71
CA GLY A 188 -7.10 -9.15 10.00
C GLY A 188 -7.67 -10.56 10.05
N LYS A 189 -7.32 -11.38 11.05
CA LYS A 189 -7.81 -12.74 11.20
C LYS A 189 -9.30 -12.75 11.52
N MET A 190 -10.08 -13.55 10.80
CA MET A 190 -11.54 -13.61 10.97
C MET A 190 -11.96 -14.27 12.29
N ASP A 191 -11.16 -15.16 12.82
CA ASP A 191 -11.40 -15.92 14.05
C ASP A 191 -10.66 -15.36 15.28
N ALA A 192 -10.13 -14.14 15.17
CA ALA A 192 -9.40 -13.50 16.27
C ALA A 192 -10.33 -13.21 17.46
N THR A 193 -9.93 -13.66 18.63
CA THR A 193 -10.62 -13.46 19.91
C THR A 193 -9.74 -12.70 20.89
N ASN A 194 -10.34 -12.14 21.94
CA ASN A 194 -9.61 -11.40 23.00
C ASN A 194 -8.80 -10.22 22.46
N LEU A 195 -9.38 -9.50 21.51
CA LEU A 195 -8.74 -8.35 20.86
C LEU A 195 -8.57 -7.19 21.86
N THR A 196 -7.39 -6.59 21.83
CA THR A 196 -7.10 -5.38 22.62
C THR A 196 -6.86 -4.22 21.66
N PRO A 197 -7.77 -3.24 21.58
CA PRO A 197 -7.59 -2.06 20.77
C PRO A 197 -6.30 -1.30 21.12
N PRO A 198 -5.69 -0.55 20.17
CA PRO A 198 -4.56 0.31 20.45
C PRO A 198 -4.94 1.43 21.43
N ARG A 199 -3.97 1.92 22.18
CA ARG A 199 -4.11 3.15 22.99
C ARG A 199 -4.19 4.37 22.06
N THR A 200 -3.39 4.36 21.01
CA THR A 200 -3.34 5.41 19.97
C THR A 200 -3.90 4.85 18.68
N PRO A 201 -5.14 5.21 18.29
CA PRO A 201 -5.72 4.73 17.05
C PRO A 201 -4.95 5.28 15.84
N LEU A 202 -4.93 4.50 14.77
CA LEU A 202 -4.51 4.96 13.46
C LEU A 202 -5.68 5.63 12.73
N VAL A 203 -5.36 6.64 11.93
CA VAL A 203 -6.29 7.24 10.97
C VAL A 203 -5.88 6.87 9.54
N ALA A 204 -6.87 6.63 8.70
CA ALA A 204 -6.68 6.42 7.27
C ALA A 204 -6.63 7.77 6.56
N VAL A 205 -5.45 8.16 6.11
CA VAL A 205 -5.24 9.42 5.39
C VAL A 205 -5.11 9.09 3.91
N GLN A 206 -6.10 9.49 3.11
CA GLN A 206 -6.01 9.38 1.66
C GLN A 206 -5.04 10.44 1.13
N PRO A 207 -4.05 10.06 0.30
CA PRO A 207 -3.15 11.02 -0.31
C PRO A 207 -3.90 12.10 -1.10
N SER A 208 -3.57 13.37 -0.88
CA SER A 208 -4.24 14.51 -1.53
C SER A 208 -4.05 14.55 -3.05
N GLU A 209 -3.03 13.91 -3.55
CA GLU A 209 -2.76 13.78 -4.99
C GLU A 209 -3.60 12.68 -5.66
N GLY A 210 -4.34 11.91 -4.86
CA GLY A 210 -5.08 10.72 -5.28
C GLY A 210 -4.44 9.43 -4.80
N THR A 211 -5.18 8.34 -4.89
CA THR A 211 -4.71 7.03 -4.46
C THR A 211 -5.06 5.94 -5.45
N LEU A 212 -4.34 4.82 -5.35
CA LEU A 212 -4.66 3.59 -6.04
C LEU A 212 -5.59 2.74 -5.16
N TYR A 213 -6.29 1.83 -5.81
CA TYR A 213 -7.21 0.91 -5.15
C TYR A 213 -6.73 -0.54 -5.28
N SER A 214 -6.86 -1.29 -4.20
CA SER A 214 -6.84 -2.75 -4.22
C SER A 214 -8.25 -3.20 -4.62
N ASP A 215 -8.41 -3.58 -5.89
CA ASP A 215 -9.71 -3.86 -6.51
C ASP A 215 -10.08 -5.34 -6.50
N ASN A 216 -9.18 -6.22 -6.02
CA ASN A 216 -9.41 -7.64 -5.79
C ASN A 216 -10.19 -8.33 -6.94
N PRO A 217 -9.66 -8.37 -8.17
CA PRO A 217 -10.37 -8.91 -9.32
C PRO A 217 -10.55 -10.43 -9.22
N TYR A 218 -11.67 -10.93 -9.74
CA TYR A 218 -11.93 -12.36 -9.93
C TYR A 218 -11.64 -12.73 -11.38
N ALA A 219 -10.48 -13.31 -11.63
CA ALA A 219 -10.00 -13.60 -12.98
C ALA A 219 -10.05 -15.10 -13.30
N ILE A 220 -10.90 -15.51 -14.22
CA ILE A 220 -10.91 -16.87 -14.77
C ILE A 220 -9.79 -16.95 -15.81
N LEU A 221 -8.88 -17.91 -15.65
CA LEU A 221 -7.70 -18.03 -16.49
C LEU A 221 -8.03 -18.68 -17.84
N LYS A 222 -7.49 -18.13 -18.92
CA LYS A 222 -7.46 -18.74 -20.26
C LYS A 222 -6.14 -19.46 -20.47
N ALA A 223 -6.00 -20.60 -19.83
CA ALA A 223 -4.76 -21.37 -19.83
C ALA A 223 -4.97 -22.76 -20.42
N PRO A 224 -3.93 -23.39 -21.01
CA PRO A 224 -4.06 -24.72 -21.62
C PRO A 224 -4.52 -25.82 -20.68
N TRP A 225 -4.37 -25.62 -19.38
CA TRP A 225 -4.79 -26.58 -18.35
C TRP A 225 -6.20 -26.35 -17.80
N VAL A 226 -6.89 -25.28 -18.23
CA VAL A 226 -8.26 -24.95 -17.79
C VAL A 226 -9.25 -25.51 -18.80
N THR A 227 -10.12 -26.42 -18.33
CA THR A 227 -11.14 -27.08 -19.21
C THR A 227 -12.38 -26.17 -19.33
N PRO A 228 -13.22 -26.42 -20.36
CA PRO A 228 -14.51 -25.74 -20.51
C PRO A 228 -15.41 -25.90 -19.27
N GLU A 229 -15.44 -27.13 -18.69
CA GLU A 229 -16.24 -27.44 -17.49
C GLU A 229 -15.75 -26.64 -16.26
N GLN A 230 -14.42 -26.51 -16.11
CA GLN A 230 -13.83 -25.67 -15.04
C GLN A 230 -14.15 -24.20 -15.25
N THR A 231 -14.13 -23.73 -16.50
CA THR A 231 -14.51 -22.34 -16.83
C THR A 231 -15.97 -22.08 -16.49
N GLU A 232 -16.88 -23.03 -16.82
CA GLU A 232 -18.31 -22.89 -16.53
C GLU A 232 -18.58 -22.95 -15.03
N GLY A 233 -17.92 -23.84 -14.31
CA GLY A 233 -18.04 -23.92 -12.85
C GLY A 233 -17.44 -22.73 -12.07
N ALA A 234 -16.62 -21.90 -12.74
CA ALA A 234 -16.01 -20.71 -12.15
C ALA A 234 -16.82 -19.42 -12.41
N LYS A 235 -17.87 -19.47 -13.23
CA LYS A 235 -18.79 -18.35 -13.49
C LYS A 235 -19.85 -18.25 -12.39
#